data_c51dfcd070f872f7617383a7c4cded1e
#
_entry.id   c51dfcd070f872f7617383a7c4cded1e
#
_cell.length_a   1.000
_cell.length_b   1.000
_cell.length_c   1.000
_cell.angle_alpha   90.00
_cell.angle_beta   90.00
_cell.angle_gamma   90.00
#
_symmetry.space_group_name_H-M   'P 1'
#
loop_
_entity.id
_entity.type
_entity.pdbx_description
1 polymer ?
#
loop_
_entity_poly.entity_id
_entity_poly.type
_entity_poly.pdbx_seq_one_letter_code
_entity_poly.pdbx_strand_id
1 'polypeptide(L)'
;SWMGAMQAQDYTMVKWAVGMRLKSPGIQAVEKALHQGEILRTHIMRPTWHLVAAEDIRWMLKLSAQRIKSANDSYAKGHGLEITEQQYDRSHTVLGNILSGKRSLTKQEIAEHFERSGLLADNYHMTRFMSRAEVEGIVCSGECRGRQHTYALLDERVPPTPELTKEEALARLATAYFRSHAPATLQDFSWWSGLPLTEARQSISLIEPELMSEQWNSQTWYIHDSCRTSGKATGNLHLLPSYDEYLIGYKDRTDVLPKEDYSKAFTNNGLFFPVLLYKGHVVG
;
A
#
# COMPACT_ATOMS: atom_id res chain seq x y z
N SER A 1 12.43 5.57 1.02
CA SER A 1 11.52 4.78 1.83
C SER A 1 12.02 3.35 2.02
N TRP A 2 12.32 2.96 3.29
CA TRP A 2 12.90 1.63 3.58
C TRP A 2 11.92 0.49 3.29
N MET A 3 10.66 0.63 3.72
CA MET A 3 9.63 -0.42 3.60
C MET A 3 8.98 -0.50 2.20
N GLY A 4 9.26 0.44 1.31
CA GLY A 4 8.56 0.60 0.04
C GLY A 4 7.13 1.09 0.24
N ALA A 5 6.24 0.20 0.67
CA ALA A 5 4.85 0.52 1.01
C ALA A 5 4.44 -0.18 2.31
N MET A 6 3.45 0.35 2.99
CA MET A 6 2.85 -0.27 4.18
C MET A 6 1.32 -0.24 4.05
N GLN A 7 0.67 -1.37 4.33
CA GLN A 7 -0.79 -1.43 4.22
C GLN A 7 -1.46 -0.45 5.19
N ALA A 8 -2.40 0.33 4.68
CA ALA A 8 -3.05 1.45 5.37
C ALA A 8 -4.58 1.33 5.36
N GLN A 9 -5.09 0.10 5.43
CA GLN A 9 -6.54 -0.14 5.47
C GLN A 9 -7.16 0.51 6.69
N ASP A 10 -6.54 0.38 7.85
CA ASP A 10 -6.84 1.17 9.04
C ASP A 10 -5.88 2.36 9.13
N TYR A 11 -6.43 3.57 8.92
CA TYR A 11 -5.63 4.80 8.90
C TYR A 11 -5.02 5.16 10.26
N THR A 12 -5.67 4.82 11.35
CA THR A 12 -5.13 5.05 12.70
C THR A 12 -4.01 4.07 13.01
N MET A 13 -4.24 2.80 12.71
CA MET A 13 -3.31 1.73 13.01
C MET A 13 -2.05 1.76 12.16
N VAL A 14 -2.13 2.19 10.89
CA VAL A 14 -0.91 2.33 10.07
C VAL A 14 0.03 3.41 10.59
N LYS A 15 -0.48 4.48 11.21
CA LYS A 15 0.38 5.48 11.86
C LYS A 15 1.15 4.89 13.03
N TRP A 16 0.53 3.98 13.78
CA TRP A 16 1.20 3.21 14.81
C TRP A 16 2.27 2.28 14.20
N ALA A 17 1.91 1.53 13.15
CA ALA A 17 2.83 0.62 12.45
C ALA A 17 4.09 1.33 11.96
N VAL A 18 3.96 2.52 11.36
CA VAL A 18 5.10 3.34 10.94
C VAL A 18 5.85 3.88 12.15
N GLY A 19 5.11 4.46 13.11
CA GLY A 19 5.68 5.13 14.28
C GLY A 19 6.56 4.23 15.14
N MET A 20 6.18 2.96 15.31
CA MET A 20 6.98 1.99 16.10
C MET A 20 8.28 1.57 15.40
N ARG A 21 8.40 1.77 14.07
CA ARG A 21 9.59 1.45 13.26
C ARG A 21 10.57 2.62 13.10
N LEU A 22 10.25 3.78 13.64
CA LEU A 22 11.13 4.94 13.61
C LEU A 22 12.27 4.79 14.64
N LYS A 23 13.42 5.42 14.38
CA LYS A 23 14.54 5.49 15.36
C LYS A 23 14.10 6.09 16.69
N SER A 24 13.24 7.10 16.65
CA SER A 24 12.54 7.66 17.80
C SER A 24 11.05 7.37 17.63
N PRO A 25 10.51 6.32 18.28
CA PRO A 25 9.12 5.94 18.11
C PRO A 25 8.15 7.07 18.46
N GLY A 26 7.12 7.25 17.63
CA GLY A 26 6.10 8.26 17.89
C GLY A 26 5.18 8.49 16.68
N ILE A 27 3.93 8.85 16.97
CA ILE A 27 2.90 9.13 15.95
C ILE A 27 3.07 10.54 15.36
N GLN A 28 3.56 11.50 16.13
CA GLN A 28 3.65 12.90 15.73
C GLN A 28 4.52 13.12 14.47
N ALA A 29 5.65 12.38 14.38
CA ALA A 29 6.50 12.43 13.20
C ALA A 29 5.78 11.91 11.95
N VAL A 30 4.98 10.85 12.09
CA VAL A 30 4.18 10.27 11.00
C VAL A 30 3.08 11.23 10.56
N GLU A 31 2.38 11.84 11.51
CA GLU A 31 1.32 12.83 11.24
C GLU A 31 1.88 14.07 10.55
N LYS A 32 3.04 14.55 10.97
CA LYS A 32 3.75 15.65 10.32
C LYS A 32 4.10 15.30 8.87
N ALA A 33 4.68 14.13 8.63
CA ALA A 33 5.06 13.67 7.29
C ALA A 33 3.83 13.50 6.37
N LEU A 34 2.69 13.00 6.89
CA LEU A 34 1.41 12.95 6.18
C LEU A 34 0.88 14.35 5.85
N HIS A 35 0.93 15.27 6.81
CA HIS A 35 0.47 16.67 6.59
C HIS A 35 1.32 17.37 5.54
N GLN A 36 2.63 17.19 5.58
CA GLN A 36 3.59 17.79 4.64
C GLN A 36 3.60 17.11 3.25
N GLY A 37 2.93 15.95 3.09
CA GLY A 37 2.93 15.19 1.84
C GLY A 37 4.23 14.45 1.57
N GLU A 38 5.09 14.25 2.57
CA GLU A 38 6.30 13.41 2.47
C GLU A 38 5.94 11.93 2.34
N ILE A 39 4.84 11.52 2.98
CA ILE A 39 4.18 10.23 2.81
C ILE A 39 2.71 10.43 2.47
N LEU A 40 2.18 9.54 1.65
CA LEU A 40 0.84 9.64 1.09
C LEU A 40 0.10 8.33 1.26
N ARG A 41 -1.23 8.41 1.40
CA ARG A 41 -2.11 7.26 1.37
C ARG A 41 -2.79 7.16 0.01
N THR A 42 -2.70 6.00 -0.63
CA THR A 42 -3.28 5.77 -1.96
C THR A 42 -3.54 4.28 -2.19
N HIS A 43 -4.29 3.94 -3.25
CA HIS A 43 -4.46 2.57 -3.70
C HIS A 43 -3.33 2.17 -4.64
N ILE A 44 -2.51 1.20 -4.22
CA ILE A 44 -1.45 0.62 -5.04
C ILE A 44 -1.34 -0.89 -4.81
N MET A 45 -0.50 -1.54 -5.61
CA MET A 45 -0.14 -2.97 -5.52
C MET A 45 -1.37 -3.88 -5.64
N ARG A 46 -1.86 -4.40 -4.53
CA ARG A 46 -3.18 -4.98 -4.38
C ARG A 46 -4.19 -3.82 -4.32
N PRO A 47 -5.45 -3.97 -4.70
CA PRO A 47 -6.44 -2.89 -4.64
C PRO A 47 -6.82 -2.52 -3.20
N THR A 48 -5.83 -2.19 -2.39
CA THR A 48 -5.95 -1.82 -0.97
C THR A 48 -5.19 -0.52 -0.69
N TRP A 49 -5.57 0.15 0.39
CA TRP A 49 -4.89 1.35 0.85
C TRP A 49 -3.47 1.05 1.34
N HIS A 50 -2.50 1.86 0.90
CA HIS A 50 -1.12 1.82 1.38
C HIS A 50 -0.61 3.23 1.72
N LEU A 51 0.36 3.31 2.65
CA LEU A 51 1.23 4.46 2.80
C LEU A 51 2.48 4.25 1.95
N VAL A 52 2.84 5.29 1.20
CA VAL A 52 4.03 5.34 0.35
C VAL A 52 4.76 6.66 0.51
N ALA A 53 6.05 6.68 0.27
CA ALA A 53 6.80 7.93 0.18
C ALA A 53 6.40 8.71 -1.08
N ALA A 54 6.43 10.05 -1.00
CA ALA A 54 6.10 10.90 -2.13
C ALA A 54 6.99 10.63 -3.36
N GLU A 55 8.26 10.33 -3.14
CA GLU A 55 9.23 9.97 -4.20
C GLU A 55 8.91 8.64 -4.91
N ASP A 56 8.10 7.78 -4.29
CA ASP A 56 7.81 6.43 -4.81
C ASP A 56 6.41 6.33 -5.43
N ILE A 57 5.48 7.25 -5.13
CA ILE A 57 4.07 7.09 -5.50
C ILE A 57 3.85 6.96 -7.01
N ARG A 58 4.54 7.76 -7.84
CA ARG A 58 4.29 7.82 -9.29
C ARG A 58 4.64 6.51 -9.99
N TRP A 59 5.83 5.97 -9.73
CA TRP A 59 6.24 4.71 -10.34
C TRP A 59 5.45 3.51 -9.78
N MET A 60 5.07 3.52 -8.50
CA MET A 60 4.23 2.48 -7.92
C MET A 60 2.81 2.48 -8.51
N LEU A 61 2.21 3.67 -8.72
CA LEU A 61 0.94 3.79 -9.43
C LEU A 61 1.07 3.24 -10.86
N LYS A 62 2.09 3.67 -11.63
CA LYS A 62 2.33 3.21 -13.00
C LYS A 62 2.46 1.68 -13.09
N LEU A 63 3.13 1.07 -12.11
CA LEU A 63 3.31 -0.39 -12.04
C LEU A 63 2.01 -1.13 -11.67
N SER A 64 1.10 -0.52 -10.91
CA SER A 64 -0.08 -1.16 -10.33
C SER A 64 -1.38 -0.87 -11.08
N ALA A 65 -1.49 0.30 -11.72
CA ALA A 65 -2.74 0.87 -12.19
C ALA A 65 -3.54 -0.08 -13.10
N GLN A 66 -2.90 -0.66 -14.11
CA GLN A 66 -3.61 -1.52 -15.06
C GLN A 66 -4.26 -2.74 -14.40
N ARG A 67 -3.57 -3.37 -13.45
CA ARG A 67 -4.12 -4.54 -12.72
C ARG A 67 -5.30 -4.14 -11.84
N ILE A 68 -5.17 -3.03 -11.12
CA ILE A 68 -6.24 -2.53 -10.23
C ILE A 68 -7.47 -2.14 -11.06
N LYS A 69 -7.28 -1.44 -12.17
CA LYS A 69 -8.36 -1.07 -13.10
C LYS A 69 -9.07 -2.33 -13.61
N SER A 70 -8.34 -3.29 -14.18
CA SER A 70 -8.91 -4.52 -14.72
C SER A 70 -9.69 -5.33 -13.68
N ALA A 71 -9.18 -5.41 -12.44
CA ALA A 71 -9.88 -6.09 -11.35
C ALA A 71 -11.19 -5.37 -10.96
N ASN A 72 -11.14 -4.04 -10.88
CA ASN A 72 -12.32 -3.22 -10.58
C ASN A 72 -13.38 -3.31 -11.68
N ASP A 73 -12.98 -3.25 -12.95
CA ASP A 73 -13.89 -3.32 -14.10
C ASP A 73 -14.53 -4.71 -14.20
N SER A 74 -13.75 -5.78 -13.97
CA SER A 74 -14.27 -7.15 -13.93
C SER A 74 -15.30 -7.34 -12.82
N TYR A 75 -15.04 -6.78 -11.63
CA TYR A 75 -16.00 -6.80 -10.53
C TYR A 75 -17.30 -6.04 -10.89
N ALA A 76 -17.18 -4.84 -11.44
CA ALA A 76 -18.32 -4.02 -11.84
C ALA A 76 -19.19 -4.72 -12.88
N LYS A 77 -18.56 -5.29 -13.92
CA LYS A 77 -19.24 -6.07 -14.97
C LYS A 77 -19.99 -7.27 -14.41
N GLY A 78 -19.38 -8.03 -13.52
CA GLY A 78 -20.00 -9.19 -12.89
C GLY A 78 -21.23 -8.86 -12.03
N HIS A 79 -21.40 -7.61 -11.62
CA HIS A 79 -22.50 -7.14 -10.76
C HIS A 79 -23.47 -6.18 -11.47
N GLY A 80 -23.30 -5.91 -12.78
CA GLY A 80 -24.15 -4.98 -13.51
C GLY A 80 -24.00 -3.52 -13.04
N LEU A 81 -22.83 -3.14 -12.56
CA LEU A 81 -22.52 -1.85 -11.93
C LEU A 81 -21.46 -1.08 -12.74
N GLU A 82 -21.50 -1.20 -14.06
CA GLU A 82 -20.52 -0.61 -14.96
C GLU A 82 -20.59 0.91 -14.97
N ILE A 83 -19.43 1.53 -14.93
CA ILE A 83 -19.23 2.98 -15.11
C ILE A 83 -18.49 3.15 -16.43
N THR A 84 -18.97 4.03 -17.30
CA THR A 84 -18.36 4.28 -18.62
C THR A 84 -17.08 5.10 -18.48
N GLU A 85 -16.15 4.95 -19.44
CA GLU A 85 -14.94 5.79 -19.49
C GLU A 85 -15.30 7.29 -19.56
N GLN A 86 -16.36 7.67 -20.27
CA GLN A 86 -16.84 9.06 -20.32
C GLN A 86 -17.25 9.59 -18.93
N GLN A 87 -17.83 8.74 -18.08
CA GLN A 87 -18.16 9.13 -16.69
C GLN A 87 -16.89 9.30 -15.84
N TYR A 88 -15.89 8.43 -16.03
CA TYR A 88 -14.58 8.58 -15.40
C TYR A 88 -13.88 9.87 -15.85
N ASP A 89 -13.80 10.15 -17.14
CA ASP A 89 -13.19 11.38 -17.68
C ASP A 89 -13.89 12.64 -17.15
N ARG A 90 -15.21 12.61 -17.07
CA ARG A 90 -15.98 13.71 -16.50
C ARG A 90 -15.67 13.87 -15.00
N SER A 91 -15.55 12.79 -14.25
CA SER A 91 -15.18 12.84 -12.84
C SER A 91 -13.78 13.42 -12.63
N HIS A 92 -12.82 13.04 -13.48
CA HIS A 92 -11.45 13.59 -13.46
C HIS A 92 -11.43 15.10 -13.77
N THR A 93 -12.23 15.54 -14.74
CA THR A 93 -12.37 16.97 -15.08
C THR A 93 -12.91 17.75 -13.89
N VAL A 94 -13.95 17.24 -13.22
CA VAL A 94 -14.50 17.89 -12.03
C VAL A 94 -13.46 17.92 -10.91
N LEU A 95 -12.78 16.81 -10.62
CA LEU A 95 -11.71 16.74 -9.60
C LEU A 95 -10.59 17.75 -9.90
N GLY A 96 -10.13 17.84 -11.14
CA GLY A 96 -9.12 18.81 -11.55
C GLY A 96 -9.54 20.25 -11.22
N ASN A 97 -10.80 20.61 -11.50
CA ASN A 97 -11.31 21.96 -11.25
C ASN A 97 -11.49 22.28 -9.77
N ILE A 98 -12.06 21.36 -8.99
CA ILE A 98 -12.40 21.63 -7.57
C ILE A 98 -11.19 21.54 -6.63
N LEU A 99 -10.19 20.75 -7.00
CA LEU A 99 -8.98 20.54 -6.20
C LEU A 99 -7.81 21.45 -6.60
N SER A 100 -7.89 22.17 -7.72
CA SER A 100 -6.84 23.07 -8.18
C SER A 100 -6.52 24.17 -7.15
N GLY A 101 -5.24 24.63 -7.13
CA GLY A 101 -4.76 25.64 -6.19
C GLY A 101 -4.44 25.07 -4.81
N LYS A 102 -3.92 23.83 -4.75
CA LYS A 102 -3.51 23.12 -3.52
C LYS A 102 -4.65 22.88 -2.53
N ARG A 103 -5.86 22.74 -3.03
CA ARG A 103 -7.02 22.44 -2.17
C ARG A 103 -7.03 20.99 -1.75
N SER A 104 -7.54 20.77 -0.54
CA SER A 104 -7.81 19.43 -0.02
C SER A 104 -9.27 19.33 0.40
N LEU A 105 -10.02 18.42 -0.21
CA LEU A 105 -11.46 18.21 0.05
C LEU A 105 -11.72 16.80 0.58
N THR A 106 -12.70 16.69 1.46
CA THR A 106 -13.22 15.39 1.93
C THR A 106 -14.03 14.70 0.83
N LYS A 107 -14.23 13.38 0.97
CA LYS A 107 -15.10 12.61 0.05
C LYS A 107 -16.51 13.20 -0.03
N GLN A 108 -17.04 13.71 1.08
CA GLN A 108 -18.37 14.32 1.13
C GLN A 108 -18.42 15.65 0.36
N GLU A 109 -17.45 16.54 0.54
CA GLU A 109 -17.36 17.80 -0.22
C GLU A 109 -17.24 17.54 -1.73
N ILE A 110 -16.44 16.52 -2.12
CA ILE A 110 -16.32 16.10 -3.51
C ILE A 110 -17.67 15.56 -4.06
N ALA A 111 -18.40 14.77 -3.27
CA ALA A 111 -19.71 14.23 -3.65
C ALA A 111 -20.69 15.35 -3.99
N GLU A 112 -20.75 16.43 -3.21
CA GLU A 112 -21.60 17.59 -3.48
C GLU A 112 -21.26 18.27 -4.82
N HIS A 113 -19.97 18.34 -5.17
CA HIS A 113 -19.56 18.87 -6.47
C HIS A 113 -19.90 17.92 -7.62
N PHE A 114 -19.81 16.62 -7.41
CA PHE A 114 -20.20 15.61 -8.41
C PHE A 114 -21.68 15.68 -8.72
N GLU A 115 -22.54 15.77 -7.69
CA GLU A 115 -23.99 15.94 -7.84
C GLU A 115 -24.34 17.20 -8.64
N ARG A 116 -23.75 18.35 -8.29
CA ARG A 116 -23.91 19.61 -9.03
C ARG A 116 -23.46 19.51 -10.49
N SER A 117 -22.53 18.61 -10.78
CA SER A 117 -22.04 18.33 -12.13
C SER A 117 -22.86 17.25 -12.84
N GLY A 118 -23.90 16.70 -12.23
CA GLY A 118 -24.76 15.64 -12.79
C GLY A 118 -24.08 14.26 -12.83
N LEU A 119 -23.09 14.00 -11.97
CA LEU A 119 -22.55 12.68 -11.72
C LEU A 119 -23.28 12.03 -10.53
N LEU A 120 -23.44 10.72 -10.58
CA LEU A 120 -23.95 9.97 -9.42
C LEU A 120 -22.90 10.01 -8.30
N ALA A 121 -23.35 10.32 -7.08
CA ALA A 121 -22.48 10.47 -5.92
C ALA A 121 -22.85 9.55 -4.75
N ASP A 122 -23.58 8.45 -5.02
CA ASP A 122 -23.77 7.42 -4.02
C ASP A 122 -22.44 6.74 -3.64
N ASN A 123 -22.46 5.96 -2.57
CA ASN A 123 -21.24 5.38 -2.02
C ASN A 123 -20.49 4.49 -3.02
N TYR A 124 -21.20 3.78 -3.91
CA TYR A 124 -20.57 2.94 -4.93
C TYR A 124 -19.84 3.78 -5.96
N HIS A 125 -20.54 4.73 -6.61
CA HIS A 125 -19.95 5.60 -7.64
C HIS A 125 -18.80 6.43 -7.09
N MET A 126 -18.96 7.05 -5.92
CA MET A 126 -17.90 7.79 -5.25
C MET A 126 -16.66 6.93 -4.99
N THR A 127 -16.85 5.68 -4.54
CA THR A 127 -15.71 4.78 -4.29
C THR A 127 -14.99 4.45 -5.60
N ARG A 128 -15.72 4.21 -6.69
CA ARG A 128 -15.15 3.88 -8.00
C ARG A 128 -14.45 5.08 -8.63
N PHE A 129 -15.07 6.26 -8.64
CA PHE A 129 -14.48 7.49 -9.17
C PHE A 129 -13.19 7.84 -8.43
N MET A 130 -13.20 7.82 -7.10
CA MET A 130 -12.02 8.16 -6.31
C MET A 130 -10.89 7.13 -6.48
N SER A 131 -11.21 5.82 -6.43
CA SER A 131 -10.21 4.76 -6.68
C SER A 131 -9.60 4.85 -8.08
N ARG A 132 -10.42 5.14 -9.12
CA ARG A 132 -9.93 5.34 -10.48
C ARG A 132 -8.99 6.54 -10.57
N ALA A 133 -9.39 7.68 -9.99
CA ALA A 133 -8.59 8.89 -9.97
C ALA A 133 -7.25 8.72 -9.22
N GLU A 134 -7.23 7.92 -8.14
CA GLU A 134 -5.99 7.61 -7.42
C GLU A 134 -5.05 6.75 -8.26
N VAL A 135 -5.54 5.64 -8.81
CA VAL A 135 -4.67 4.72 -9.57
C VAL A 135 -4.18 5.31 -10.90
N GLU A 136 -4.88 6.28 -11.44
CA GLU A 136 -4.46 7.05 -12.62
C GLU A 136 -3.60 8.26 -12.27
N GLY A 137 -3.33 8.48 -10.98
CA GLY A 137 -2.44 9.54 -10.53
C GLY A 137 -3.02 10.95 -10.64
N ILE A 138 -4.34 11.09 -10.68
CA ILE A 138 -5.04 12.40 -10.68
C ILE A 138 -5.06 12.95 -9.25
N VAL A 139 -5.41 12.11 -8.28
CA VAL A 139 -5.49 12.50 -6.87
C VAL A 139 -4.66 11.60 -5.97
N CYS A 140 -4.32 12.11 -4.80
CA CYS A 140 -3.75 11.37 -3.68
C CYS A 140 -4.38 11.86 -2.37
N SER A 141 -3.94 11.32 -1.23
CA SER A 141 -4.35 11.89 0.07
C SER A 141 -3.92 13.35 0.20
N GLY A 142 -4.85 14.19 0.58
CA GLY A 142 -4.63 15.61 0.87
C GLY A 142 -4.15 15.87 2.29
N GLU A 143 -4.20 17.12 2.72
CA GLU A 143 -3.91 17.51 4.10
C GLU A 143 -4.97 16.96 5.05
N CYS A 144 -4.54 16.44 6.19
CA CYS A 144 -5.45 15.91 7.19
C CYS A 144 -6.25 17.04 7.84
N ARG A 145 -7.58 16.91 7.90
CA ARG A 145 -8.48 17.76 8.67
C ARG A 145 -8.97 17.00 9.91
N GLY A 146 -8.19 17.05 10.98
CA GLY A 146 -8.44 16.21 12.15
C GLY A 146 -8.36 14.72 11.82
N ARG A 147 -9.47 13.99 11.97
CA ARG A 147 -9.57 12.56 11.62
C ARG A 147 -10.11 12.30 10.21
N GLN A 148 -10.50 13.35 9.49
CA GLN A 148 -11.09 13.20 8.15
C GLN A 148 -9.99 13.01 7.10
N HIS A 149 -10.19 12.01 6.24
CA HIS A 149 -9.40 11.83 5.05
C HIS A 149 -9.81 12.84 3.99
N THR A 150 -8.84 13.49 3.37
CA THR A 150 -9.06 14.42 2.26
C THR A 150 -8.28 13.97 1.04
N TYR A 151 -8.63 14.54 -0.12
CA TYR A 151 -7.99 14.30 -1.40
C TYR A 151 -7.44 15.62 -1.95
N ALA A 152 -6.32 15.55 -2.64
CA ALA A 152 -5.68 16.68 -3.32
C ALA A 152 -5.18 16.21 -4.70
N LEU A 153 -4.88 17.14 -5.61
CA LEU A 153 -4.24 16.80 -6.88
C LEU A 153 -2.80 16.29 -6.62
N LEU A 154 -2.48 15.14 -7.22
CA LEU A 154 -1.15 14.53 -7.08
C LEU A 154 -0.05 15.48 -7.57
N ASP A 155 -0.25 16.14 -8.72
CA ASP A 155 0.74 17.00 -9.34
C ASP A 155 1.03 18.30 -8.56
N GLU A 156 0.07 18.75 -7.74
CA GLU A 156 0.26 19.94 -6.89
C GLU A 156 0.85 19.59 -5.52
N ARG A 157 0.67 18.33 -5.08
CA ARG A 157 1.11 17.88 -3.76
C ARG A 157 2.46 17.18 -3.76
N VAL A 158 2.80 16.52 -4.86
CA VAL A 158 4.02 15.73 -5.00
C VAL A 158 4.89 16.31 -6.09
N PRO A 159 6.13 16.68 -5.79
CA PRO A 159 7.07 17.12 -6.82
C PRO A 159 7.21 16.07 -7.94
N PRO A 160 7.47 16.51 -9.18
CA PRO A 160 7.78 15.57 -10.26
C PRO A 160 9.03 14.75 -9.91
N THR A 161 8.99 13.46 -10.23
CA THR A 161 10.10 12.53 -10.07
C THR A 161 10.52 11.98 -11.43
N PRO A 162 11.78 11.58 -11.62
CA PRO A 162 12.20 10.90 -12.84
C PRO A 162 11.31 9.69 -13.12
N GLU A 163 10.94 9.50 -14.37
CA GLU A 163 10.23 8.30 -14.79
C GLU A 163 11.16 7.09 -14.75
N LEU A 164 10.64 6.00 -14.21
CA LEU A 164 11.32 4.70 -14.24
C LEU A 164 10.77 3.87 -15.40
N THR A 165 11.65 3.10 -16.02
CA THR A 165 11.25 1.98 -16.87
C THR A 165 10.54 0.92 -16.04
N LYS A 166 9.86 -0.01 -16.70
CA LYS A 166 9.20 -1.12 -15.99
C LYS A 166 10.20 -1.97 -15.21
N GLU A 167 11.35 -2.24 -15.81
CA GLU A 167 12.43 -3.03 -15.20
C GLU A 167 12.99 -2.33 -13.96
N GLU A 168 13.27 -1.03 -14.04
CA GLU A 168 13.75 -0.24 -12.90
C GLU A 168 12.71 -0.23 -11.76
N ALA A 169 11.43 -0.08 -12.08
CA ALA A 169 10.34 -0.11 -11.10
C ALA A 169 10.21 -1.49 -10.44
N LEU A 170 10.33 -2.59 -11.21
CA LEU A 170 10.31 -3.96 -10.71
C LEU A 170 11.51 -4.24 -9.79
N ALA A 171 12.72 -3.84 -10.20
CA ALA A 171 13.93 -3.96 -9.40
C ALA A 171 13.79 -3.18 -8.08
N ARG A 172 13.36 -1.92 -8.15
CA ARG A 172 13.18 -1.07 -6.96
C ARG A 172 12.15 -1.64 -5.98
N LEU A 173 11.05 -2.22 -6.49
CA LEU A 173 10.04 -2.86 -5.66
C LEU A 173 10.59 -4.10 -4.96
N ALA A 174 11.33 -4.97 -5.66
CA ALA A 174 11.95 -6.16 -5.10
C ALA A 174 13.02 -5.78 -4.05
N THR A 175 13.90 -4.83 -4.35
CA THR A 175 14.88 -4.31 -3.38
C THR A 175 14.18 -3.82 -2.11
N ALA A 176 13.10 -3.02 -2.23
CA ALA A 176 12.37 -2.53 -1.07
C ALA A 176 11.77 -3.66 -0.23
N TYR A 177 11.24 -4.70 -0.87
CA TYR A 177 10.66 -5.85 -0.18
C TYR A 177 11.74 -6.70 0.50
N PHE A 178 12.72 -7.19 -0.23
CA PHE A 178 13.72 -8.12 0.31
C PHE A 178 14.68 -7.49 1.34
N ARG A 179 14.86 -6.16 1.34
CA ARG A 179 15.61 -5.49 2.41
C ARG A 179 14.80 -5.28 3.69
N SER A 180 13.47 -5.28 3.63
CA SER A 180 12.60 -4.94 4.76
C SER A 180 11.81 -6.13 5.32
N HIS A 181 11.57 -7.16 4.50
CA HIS A 181 10.79 -8.35 4.83
C HIS A 181 11.60 -9.66 4.77
N ALA A 182 12.92 -9.59 4.60
CA ALA A 182 13.77 -10.79 4.58
C ALA A 182 13.85 -11.48 5.96
N PRO A 183 14.03 -12.81 5.99
CA PRO A 183 14.01 -13.71 4.83
C PRO A 183 12.61 -13.91 4.28
N ALA A 184 12.47 -14.00 2.96
CA ALA A 184 11.18 -14.15 2.30
C ALA A 184 11.28 -14.97 1.00
N THR A 185 10.18 -15.56 0.55
CA THR A 185 10.10 -16.37 -0.66
C THR A 185 9.57 -15.57 -1.84
N LEU A 186 9.70 -16.14 -3.06
CA LEU A 186 9.04 -15.61 -4.26
C LEU A 186 7.51 -15.49 -4.07
N GLN A 187 6.90 -16.45 -3.37
CA GLN A 187 5.46 -16.48 -3.13
C GLN A 187 5.02 -15.35 -2.19
N ASP A 188 5.83 -15.05 -1.18
CA ASP A 188 5.57 -13.93 -0.28
C ASP A 188 5.67 -12.59 -1.02
N PHE A 189 6.71 -12.42 -1.83
CA PHE A 189 6.88 -11.21 -2.64
C PHE A 189 5.74 -11.01 -3.65
N SER A 190 5.34 -12.09 -4.36
CA SER A 190 4.20 -12.04 -5.27
C SER A 190 2.89 -11.70 -4.53
N TRP A 191 2.69 -12.27 -3.36
CA TRP A 191 1.55 -11.97 -2.49
C TRP A 191 1.52 -10.51 -2.04
N TRP A 192 2.64 -10.01 -1.52
CA TRP A 192 2.74 -8.64 -1.01
C TRP A 192 2.60 -7.60 -2.12
N SER A 193 3.32 -7.76 -3.22
CA SER A 193 3.34 -6.82 -4.34
C SER A 193 2.09 -6.87 -5.22
N GLY A 194 1.35 -7.98 -5.19
CA GLY A 194 0.27 -8.26 -6.15
C GLY A 194 0.76 -8.54 -7.58
N LEU A 195 2.07 -8.71 -7.79
CA LEU A 195 2.63 -9.04 -9.09
C LEU A 195 2.30 -10.49 -9.48
N PRO A 196 2.02 -10.77 -10.76
CA PRO A 196 2.04 -12.12 -11.27
C PRO A 196 3.40 -12.79 -11.00
N LEU A 197 3.41 -14.11 -10.80
CA LEU A 197 4.65 -14.85 -10.51
C LEU A 197 5.74 -14.64 -11.57
N THR A 198 5.38 -14.43 -12.82
CA THR A 198 6.33 -14.12 -13.90
C THR A 198 7.07 -12.81 -13.68
N GLU A 199 6.33 -11.75 -13.35
CA GLU A 199 6.92 -10.43 -13.04
C GLU A 199 7.68 -10.45 -11.71
N ALA A 200 7.19 -11.20 -10.71
CA ALA A 200 7.89 -11.38 -9.44
C ALA A 200 9.24 -12.10 -9.62
N ARG A 201 9.32 -13.14 -10.48
CA ARG A 201 10.59 -13.79 -10.85
C ARG A 201 11.52 -12.83 -11.59
N GLN A 202 10.99 -12.08 -12.56
CA GLN A 202 11.77 -11.07 -13.27
C GLN A 202 12.36 -10.04 -12.29
N SER A 203 11.56 -9.58 -11.33
CA SER A 203 12.00 -8.61 -10.31
C SER A 203 13.15 -9.15 -9.48
N ILE A 204 13.09 -10.42 -9.05
CA ILE A 204 14.17 -11.08 -8.30
C ILE A 204 15.42 -11.20 -9.16
N SER A 205 15.29 -11.62 -10.43
CA SER A 205 16.42 -11.74 -11.36
C SER A 205 17.12 -10.42 -11.61
N LEU A 206 16.39 -9.29 -11.64
CA LEU A 206 16.96 -7.96 -11.83
C LEU A 206 17.86 -7.50 -10.66
N ILE A 207 17.66 -8.05 -9.46
CA ILE A 207 18.44 -7.71 -8.26
C ILE A 207 19.22 -8.91 -7.73
N GLU A 208 19.37 -9.99 -8.51
CA GLU A 208 20.04 -11.23 -8.10
C GLU A 208 21.45 -11.00 -7.48
N PRO A 209 22.30 -10.10 -8.01
CA PRO A 209 23.61 -9.82 -7.42
C PRO A 209 23.58 -9.23 -6.01
N GLU A 210 22.43 -8.66 -5.59
CA GLU A 210 22.24 -8.05 -4.28
C GLU A 210 21.54 -9.00 -3.30
N LEU A 211 21.20 -10.24 -3.73
CA LEU A 211 20.48 -11.21 -2.94
C LEU A 211 21.34 -12.41 -2.53
N MET A 212 21.36 -12.72 -1.27
CA MET A 212 21.71 -14.05 -0.76
C MET A 212 20.48 -14.94 -0.85
N SER A 213 20.66 -16.20 -1.24
CA SER A 213 19.58 -17.18 -1.29
C SER A 213 19.95 -18.48 -0.61
N GLU A 214 19.02 -19.08 0.12
CA GLU A 214 19.16 -20.36 0.78
C GLU A 214 17.98 -21.27 0.48
N GLN A 215 18.23 -22.58 0.41
CA GLN A 215 17.20 -23.60 0.26
C GLN A 215 16.82 -24.13 1.64
N TRP A 216 15.56 -23.97 2.03
CA TRP A 216 15.02 -24.55 3.27
C TRP A 216 13.59 -25.02 3.07
N ASN A 217 13.26 -26.21 3.56
CA ASN A 217 11.93 -26.83 3.39
C ASN A 217 11.43 -26.84 1.95
N SER A 218 12.31 -27.18 0.99
CA SER A 218 12.03 -27.20 -0.46
C SER A 218 11.59 -25.85 -1.06
N GLN A 219 11.91 -24.76 -0.37
CA GLN A 219 11.66 -23.40 -0.85
C GLN A 219 12.97 -22.62 -0.89
N THR A 220 13.05 -21.67 -1.84
CA THR A 220 14.15 -20.71 -1.90
C THR A 220 13.77 -19.46 -1.10
N TRP A 221 14.58 -19.14 -0.13
CA TRP A 221 14.48 -17.94 0.69
C TRP A 221 15.52 -16.92 0.24
N TYR A 222 15.12 -15.66 0.19
CA TYR A 222 15.96 -14.55 -0.26
C TYR A 222 16.16 -13.55 0.88
N ILE A 223 17.39 -13.04 0.96
CA ILE A 223 17.79 -12.00 1.92
C ILE A 223 18.60 -10.98 1.13
N HIS A 224 18.21 -9.72 1.17
CA HIS A 224 18.99 -8.65 0.54
C HIS A 224 20.26 -8.38 1.38
N ASP A 225 21.39 -8.13 0.73
CA ASP A 225 22.71 -7.95 1.35
C ASP A 225 22.77 -6.76 2.34
N SER A 226 21.90 -5.76 2.17
CA SER A 226 21.75 -4.66 3.12
C SER A 226 21.02 -5.04 4.42
N CYS A 227 20.47 -6.25 4.52
CA CYS A 227 19.83 -6.72 5.76
C CYS A 227 20.87 -6.92 6.85
N ARG A 228 20.64 -6.34 8.01
CA ARG A 228 21.45 -6.57 9.18
C ARG A 228 20.97 -7.83 9.90
N THR A 229 21.71 -8.93 9.72
CA THR A 229 21.39 -10.21 10.36
C THR A 229 22.01 -10.37 11.76
N SER A 230 22.82 -9.42 12.22
CA SER A 230 23.43 -9.43 13.53
C SER A 230 22.57 -8.69 14.55
N GLY A 231 21.79 -9.42 15.32
CA GLY A 231 21.04 -8.88 16.44
C GLY A 231 20.64 -10.01 17.40
N LYS A 232 20.78 -9.81 18.70
CA LYS A 232 20.12 -10.69 19.66
C LYS A 232 18.63 -10.40 19.59
N ALA A 233 17.80 -11.42 19.43
CA ALA A 233 16.37 -11.28 19.62
C ALA A 233 16.13 -10.63 20.99
N THR A 234 15.67 -9.40 21.00
CA THR A 234 15.29 -8.72 22.24
C THR A 234 14.05 -9.42 22.75
N GLY A 235 14.04 -9.85 24.01
CA GLY A 235 12.87 -10.48 24.63
C GLY A 235 11.71 -9.51 24.87
N ASN A 236 11.57 -8.50 24.02
CA ASN A 236 10.56 -7.47 24.14
C ASN A 236 9.21 -7.98 23.59
N LEU A 237 8.16 -7.61 24.28
CA LEU A 237 6.80 -7.77 23.83
C LEU A 237 6.45 -6.57 22.91
N HIS A 238 5.92 -6.86 21.73
CA HIS A 238 5.47 -5.83 20.79
C HIS A 238 3.95 -5.94 20.57
N LEU A 239 3.27 -4.79 20.65
CA LEU A 239 1.87 -4.65 20.28
C LEU A 239 1.82 -4.27 18.81
N LEU A 240 1.55 -5.23 17.92
CA LEU A 240 1.41 -4.96 16.50
C LEU A 240 -0.02 -4.52 16.20
N PRO A 241 -0.20 -3.44 15.41
CA PRO A 241 -1.52 -2.96 15.02
C PRO A 241 -2.19 -3.90 14.02
N SER A 242 -3.48 -3.67 13.75
CA SER A 242 -4.16 -4.33 12.64
C SER A 242 -3.46 -4.02 11.31
N TYR A 243 -3.44 -5.02 10.41
CA TYR A 243 -2.78 -4.94 9.11
C TYR A 243 -1.27 -4.65 9.17
N ASP A 244 -0.59 -5.04 10.25
CA ASP A 244 0.85 -4.86 10.35
C ASP A 244 1.60 -5.73 9.33
N GLU A 245 2.66 -5.16 8.72
CA GLU A 245 3.47 -5.81 7.68
C GLU A 245 4.13 -7.12 8.17
N TYR A 246 4.29 -7.30 9.47
CA TYR A 246 4.82 -8.53 10.06
C TYR A 246 3.97 -9.76 9.74
N LEU A 247 2.65 -9.60 9.58
CA LEU A 247 1.75 -10.67 9.17
C LEU A 247 1.29 -10.52 7.72
N ILE A 248 0.88 -9.30 7.31
CA ILE A 248 0.27 -9.13 6.01
C ILE A 248 1.30 -9.12 4.87
N GLY A 249 2.56 -8.87 5.18
CA GLY A 249 3.68 -8.90 4.24
C GLY A 249 4.00 -10.29 3.66
N TYR A 250 3.46 -11.36 4.25
CA TYR A 250 3.79 -12.75 3.88
C TYR A 250 2.54 -13.53 3.49
N LYS A 251 2.70 -14.46 2.57
CA LYS A 251 1.67 -15.43 2.18
C LYS A 251 1.57 -16.56 3.19
N ASP A 252 2.72 -17.14 3.56
CA ASP A 252 2.83 -18.13 4.62
C ASP A 252 3.27 -17.45 5.92
N ARG A 253 2.61 -17.80 7.03
CA ARG A 253 2.82 -17.21 8.36
C ARG A 253 3.06 -18.29 9.41
N THR A 254 3.22 -19.54 8.99
CA THR A 254 3.32 -20.69 9.90
C THR A 254 4.53 -20.66 10.80
N ASP A 255 5.60 -19.98 10.40
CA ASP A 255 6.82 -19.84 11.21
C ASP A 255 6.62 -18.91 12.44
N VAL A 256 5.62 -18.02 12.40
CA VAL A 256 5.36 -17.03 13.45
C VAL A 256 4.00 -17.20 14.11
N LEU A 257 3.08 -17.93 13.47
CA LEU A 257 1.72 -18.15 13.96
C LEU A 257 1.24 -19.55 13.53
N PRO A 258 0.90 -20.45 14.47
CA PRO A 258 0.33 -21.76 14.16
C PRO A 258 -0.97 -21.65 13.36
N LYS A 259 -1.22 -22.59 12.42
CA LYS A 259 -2.41 -22.55 11.55
C LYS A 259 -3.74 -22.60 12.31
N GLU A 260 -3.77 -23.30 13.41
CA GLU A 260 -4.92 -23.39 14.32
C GLU A 260 -5.31 -22.03 14.93
N ASP A 261 -4.38 -21.10 15.00
CA ASP A 261 -4.60 -19.76 15.56
C ASP A 261 -4.86 -18.67 14.51
N TYR A 262 -4.83 -19.02 13.20
CA TYR A 262 -5.04 -18.06 12.12
C TYR A 262 -6.33 -17.24 12.28
N SER A 263 -7.44 -17.89 12.65
CA SER A 263 -8.74 -17.21 12.83
C SER A 263 -8.77 -16.19 13.97
N LYS A 264 -7.80 -16.24 14.89
CA LYS A 264 -7.64 -15.26 15.96
C LYS A 264 -6.91 -14.00 15.48
N ALA A 265 -6.03 -14.12 14.48
CA ALA A 265 -5.21 -13.03 13.96
C ALA A 265 -5.76 -12.40 12.67
N PHE A 266 -6.46 -13.17 11.84
CA PHE A 266 -7.06 -12.66 10.60
C PHE A 266 -8.23 -13.53 10.11
N THR A 267 -9.08 -12.94 9.26
CA THR A 267 -10.23 -13.63 8.66
C THR A 267 -9.97 -14.01 7.21
N ASN A 268 -10.77 -14.94 6.68
CA ASN A 268 -10.74 -15.31 5.25
C ASN A 268 -11.08 -14.13 4.32
N ASN A 269 -11.75 -13.11 4.82
CA ASN A 269 -12.09 -11.88 4.07
C ASN A 269 -10.95 -10.83 4.12
N GLY A 270 -9.78 -11.18 4.67
CA GLY A 270 -8.61 -10.31 4.70
C GLY A 270 -8.65 -9.22 5.77
N LEU A 271 -9.44 -9.37 6.83
CA LEU A 271 -9.36 -8.51 8.01
C LEU A 271 -8.23 -9.04 8.90
N PHE A 272 -7.29 -8.17 9.26
CA PHE A 272 -6.20 -8.47 10.19
C PHE A 272 -6.42 -7.74 11.50
N PHE A 273 -6.28 -8.46 12.60
CA PHE A 273 -6.46 -7.92 13.96
C PHE A 273 -5.11 -7.51 14.56
N PRO A 274 -5.11 -6.63 15.57
CA PRO A 274 -3.91 -6.39 16.38
C PRO A 274 -3.46 -7.67 17.07
N VAL A 275 -2.14 -7.88 17.19
CA VAL A 275 -1.58 -9.07 17.82
C VAL A 275 -0.44 -8.72 18.77
N LEU A 276 -0.18 -9.62 19.71
CA LEU A 276 0.98 -9.58 20.60
C LEU A 276 2.10 -10.42 20.02
N LEU A 277 3.27 -9.81 19.83
CA LEU A 277 4.46 -10.49 19.35
C LEU A 277 5.49 -10.61 20.49
N TYR A 278 5.99 -11.82 20.75
CA TYR A 278 7.04 -12.10 21.71
C TYR A 278 8.08 -13.04 21.10
N LYS A 279 9.35 -12.63 21.12
CA LYS A 279 10.48 -13.39 20.53
C LYS A 279 10.23 -13.88 19.10
N GLY A 280 9.57 -13.08 18.27
CA GLY A 280 9.27 -13.42 16.89
C GLY A 280 8.03 -14.28 16.68
N HIS A 281 7.28 -14.64 17.72
CA HIS A 281 6.05 -15.42 17.60
C HIS A 281 4.84 -14.62 18.08
N VAL A 282 3.70 -14.83 17.42
CA VAL A 282 2.41 -14.29 17.86
C VAL A 282 1.95 -15.12 19.06
N VAL A 283 1.66 -14.43 20.18
CA VAL A 283 1.29 -15.06 21.46
C VAL A 283 -0.08 -14.61 21.97
N GLY A 284 -0.74 -13.67 21.30
CA GLY A 284 -2.07 -13.20 21.66
C GLY A 284 -2.60 -12.16 20.66
#